data_fb959d4433be6913c0efa87cc8a4d2c3
#
_entry.id   fb959d4433be6913c0efa87cc8a4d2c3
#
_cell.length_a   1.000
_cell.length_b   1.000
_cell.length_c   1.000
_cell.angle_alpha   90.00
_cell.angle_beta   90.00
_cell.angle_gamma   90.00
#
_symmetry.space_group_name_H-M   'P 1'
#
loop_
_entity.id
_entity.type
_entity.pdbx_description
1 polymer ?
#
loop_
_entity_poly.entity_id
_entity_poly.type
_entity_poly.pdbx_seq_one_letter_code
_entity_poly.pdbx_strand_id
1 'polypeptide(L)'
;MKRDPCFWQYCIVKDGNTFGIYEHYNLGGGIGAVTSKPEPVTGDSVNDLFVTLIRMGADISCYPVLEYKNGKLRKYKYDKHKNK
;
A
#
# COMPACT_ATOMS: atom_id res chain seq x y z
N MET A 1 -13.14 15.81 12.14
CA MET A 1 -12.13 15.19 12.87
C MET A 1 -10.78 15.17 12.18
N LYS A 2 -9.79 15.45 12.94
CA LYS A 2 -8.50 15.62 12.39
C LYS A 2 -7.75 14.32 12.36
N ARG A 3 -7.07 14.04 11.29
CA ARG A 3 -6.24 12.87 11.26
C ARG A 3 -4.91 13.13 11.88
N ASP A 4 -4.35 12.11 12.47
CA ASP A 4 -3.01 12.19 12.96
C ASP A 4 -2.05 12.34 11.81
N PRO A 5 -0.94 13.07 12.00
CA PRO A 5 0.06 13.15 10.96
C PRO A 5 0.68 11.79 10.63
N CYS A 6 0.58 10.84 11.55
CA CYS A 6 1.13 9.50 11.34
C CYS A 6 0.10 8.52 10.85
N PHE A 7 -0.99 9.01 10.32
CA PHE A 7 -2.00 8.16 9.76
C PHE A 7 -1.42 7.20 8.72
N TRP A 8 -1.87 5.97 8.73
CA TRP A 8 -1.38 4.97 7.82
C TRP A 8 -2.53 4.30 7.06
N GLN A 9 -2.21 3.73 5.93
CA GLN A 9 -3.15 2.95 5.14
C GLN A 9 -2.38 1.90 4.35
N TYR A 10 -3.11 0.98 3.75
CA TYR A 10 -2.48 0.00 2.87
C TYR A 10 -2.24 0.60 1.50
N CYS A 11 -1.17 0.17 0.86
CA CYS A 11 -0.91 0.56 -0.53
C CYS A 11 -0.19 -0.59 -1.24
N ILE A 12 -0.20 -0.54 -2.55
CA ILE A 12 0.52 -1.52 -3.35
C ILE A 12 1.92 -0.98 -3.63
N VAL A 13 2.91 -1.82 -3.44
CA VAL A 13 4.29 -1.47 -3.77
C VAL A 13 4.86 -2.54 -4.68
N LYS A 14 5.46 -2.09 -5.78
CA LYS A 14 6.20 -2.97 -6.68
C LYS A 14 7.64 -3.02 -6.21
N ASP A 15 8.13 -4.21 -5.98
CA ASP A 15 9.51 -4.43 -5.59
C ASP A 15 10.08 -5.50 -6.51
N GLY A 16 10.94 -5.09 -7.42
CA GLY A 16 11.40 -5.97 -8.47
C GLY A 16 10.25 -6.32 -9.40
N ASN A 17 9.97 -7.59 -9.54
CA ASN A 17 8.87 -8.06 -10.39
C ASN A 17 7.64 -8.48 -9.60
N THR A 18 7.62 -8.15 -8.32
CA THR A 18 6.54 -8.58 -7.43
C THR A 18 5.78 -7.38 -6.92
N PHE A 19 4.47 -7.50 -6.88
CA PHE A 19 3.60 -6.49 -6.25
C PHE A 19 3.10 -7.04 -4.94
N GLY A 20 3.11 -6.21 -3.90
CA GLY A 20 2.61 -6.62 -2.61
C GLY A 20 1.83 -5.50 -1.96
N ILE A 21 1.15 -5.82 -0.88
CA ILE A 21 0.41 -4.84 -0.09
C ILE A 21 1.26 -4.52 1.13
N TYR A 22 1.52 -3.23 1.33
CA TYR A 22 2.36 -2.74 2.42
C TYR A 22 1.57 -1.76 3.24
N GLU A 23 1.98 -1.54 4.47
CA GLU A 23 1.49 -0.40 5.25
C GLU A 23 2.28 0.82 4.86
N HIS A 24 1.56 1.88 4.53
CA HIS A 24 2.16 3.15 4.14
C HIS A 24 1.90 4.17 5.22
N TYR A 25 2.94 4.85 5.65
CA TYR A 25 2.86 5.85 6.71
C TYR A 25 3.03 7.22 6.10
N ASN A 26 2.04 8.06 6.33
CA ASN A 26 2.06 9.43 5.86
C ASN A 26 2.80 10.27 6.89
N LEU A 27 4.00 10.69 6.54
CA LEU A 27 4.87 11.41 7.46
C LEU A 27 4.80 12.91 7.29
N GLY A 28 3.76 13.40 6.63
CA GLY A 28 3.55 14.83 6.55
C GLY A 28 4.08 15.49 5.31
N GLY A 29 4.64 14.76 4.41
CA GLY A 29 5.12 15.34 3.15
C GLY A 29 5.71 14.28 2.28
N GLY A 30 5.73 14.54 0.99
CA GLY A 30 6.29 13.63 0.03
C GLY A 30 5.58 12.28 0.02
N ILE A 31 6.31 11.26 -0.36
CA ILE A 31 5.76 9.93 -0.50
C ILE A 31 5.54 9.24 0.84
N GLY A 32 6.30 9.60 1.85
CA GLY A 32 6.20 8.92 3.14
C GLY A 32 7.05 7.65 3.18
N ALA A 33 6.62 6.70 3.97
CA ALA A 33 7.38 5.47 4.17
C ALA A 33 6.45 4.27 4.15
N VAL A 34 7.00 3.10 3.85
CA VAL A 34 6.25 1.85 3.89
C VAL A 34 6.98 0.86 4.76
N THR A 35 6.26 -0.18 5.19
CA THR A 35 6.87 -1.27 5.94
C THR A 35 7.94 -1.94 5.08
N SER A 36 8.88 -2.62 5.74
CA SER A 36 10.01 -3.21 5.01
C SER A 36 9.62 -4.46 4.23
N LYS A 37 8.50 -5.05 4.58
CA LYS A 37 8.01 -6.28 3.94
C LYS A 37 6.53 -6.16 3.66
N PRO A 38 6.03 -6.90 2.68
CA PRO A 38 4.58 -6.93 2.45
C PRO A 38 3.86 -7.44 3.68
N GLU A 39 2.67 -6.92 3.89
CA GLU A 39 1.84 -7.36 5.00
C GLU A 39 1.09 -8.62 4.61
N PRO A 40 1.12 -9.65 5.45
CA PRO A 40 0.32 -10.83 5.17
C PRO A 40 -1.15 -10.54 5.43
N VAL A 41 -2.01 -11.29 4.77
CA VAL A 41 -3.44 -11.19 5.04
C VAL A 41 -3.77 -12.21 6.11
N THR A 42 -4.00 -11.74 7.31
CA THR A 42 -4.29 -12.63 8.43
C THR A 42 -5.44 -12.08 9.25
N GLY A 43 -5.98 -12.93 10.10
CA GLY A 43 -7.00 -12.52 11.06
C GLY A 43 -7.12 -13.58 12.12
N ASP A 44 -7.64 -13.19 13.28
CA ASP A 44 -7.81 -14.12 14.39
C ASP A 44 -9.04 -15.00 14.21
N SER A 45 -9.86 -14.67 13.26
CA SER A 45 -11.07 -15.41 12.92
C SER A 45 -11.36 -15.22 11.46
N VAL A 46 -12.30 -16.01 10.94
CA VAL A 46 -12.73 -15.83 9.55
C VAL A 46 -13.29 -14.43 9.34
N ASN A 47 -14.06 -13.95 10.31
CA ASN A 47 -14.66 -12.64 10.20
C ASN A 47 -13.59 -11.54 10.19
N ASP A 48 -12.58 -11.66 11.04
CA ASP A 48 -11.47 -10.71 11.06
C ASP A 48 -10.74 -10.70 9.73
N LEU A 49 -10.58 -11.86 9.14
CA LEU A 49 -9.92 -11.96 7.85
C LEU A 49 -10.71 -11.21 6.78
N PHE A 50 -12.02 -11.38 6.76
CA PHE A 50 -12.86 -10.65 5.82
C PHE A 50 -12.75 -9.15 6.01
N VAL A 51 -12.79 -8.70 7.26
CA VAL A 51 -12.68 -7.27 7.56
C VAL A 51 -11.34 -6.73 7.05
N THR A 52 -10.27 -7.47 7.27
CA THR A 52 -8.95 -7.07 6.80
C THR A 52 -8.90 -6.98 5.28
N LEU A 53 -9.47 -7.96 4.59
CA LEU A 53 -9.50 -7.93 3.13
C LEU A 53 -10.28 -6.76 2.59
N ILE A 54 -11.41 -6.46 3.22
CA ILE A 54 -12.23 -5.32 2.80
C ILE A 54 -11.45 -4.02 2.99
N ARG A 55 -10.77 -3.88 4.11
CA ARG A 55 -10.00 -2.68 4.39
C ARG A 55 -8.84 -2.53 3.41
N MET A 56 -8.11 -3.62 3.16
CA MET A 56 -7.02 -3.58 2.20
C MET A 56 -7.52 -3.17 0.83
N GLY A 57 -8.63 -3.76 0.39
CA GLY A 57 -9.19 -3.44 -0.92
C GLY A 57 -9.61 -1.99 -1.02
N ALA A 58 -10.25 -1.46 0.01
CA ALA A 58 -10.68 -0.08 0.02
C ALA A 58 -9.47 0.86 -0.03
N ASP A 59 -8.46 0.58 0.78
CA ASP A 59 -7.29 1.44 0.84
C ASP A 59 -6.53 1.45 -0.48
N ILE A 60 -6.25 0.28 -1.03
CA ILE A 60 -5.42 0.22 -2.23
C ILE A 60 -6.13 0.80 -3.45
N SER A 61 -7.45 0.85 -3.43
CA SER A 61 -8.19 1.47 -4.52
C SER A 61 -8.12 2.98 -4.49
N CYS A 62 -7.71 3.56 -3.37
CA CYS A 62 -7.68 5.01 -3.19
C CYS A 62 -6.28 5.61 -3.29
N TYR A 63 -5.26 4.80 -3.28
CA TYR A 63 -3.90 5.32 -3.23
C TYR A 63 -3.10 4.89 -4.45
N PRO A 64 -2.14 5.72 -4.87
CA PRO A 64 -1.32 5.34 -6.01
C PRO A 64 -0.46 4.14 -5.68
N VAL A 65 -0.12 3.39 -6.72
CA VAL A 65 0.83 2.30 -6.59
C VAL A 65 2.23 2.90 -6.51
N LEU A 66 3.04 2.39 -5.62
CA LEU A 66 4.41 2.84 -5.44
C LEU A 66 5.36 1.75 -5.93
N GLU A 67 6.62 2.10 -6.09
CA GLU A 67 7.64 1.12 -6.43
C GLU A 67 8.97 1.49 -5.81
N TYR A 68 9.78 0.47 -5.54
CA TYR A 68 11.16 0.67 -5.17
C TYR A 68 11.99 0.70 -6.45
N LYS A 69 12.75 1.77 -6.59
CA LYS A 69 13.66 1.91 -7.73
C LYS A 69 14.98 2.41 -7.20
N ASN A 70 16.03 1.61 -7.35
CA ASN A 70 17.36 1.97 -6.85
C ASN A 70 17.34 2.30 -5.36
N GLY A 71 16.58 1.54 -4.60
CA GLY A 71 16.49 1.74 -3.16
C GLY A 71 15.62 2.88 -2.73
N LYS A 72 14.94 3.54 -3.65
CA LYS A 72 14.08 4.67 -3.34
C LYS A 72 12.66 4.38 -3.69
N LEU A 73 11.75 4.89 -2.88
CA LEU A 73 10.32 4.72 -3.07
C LEU A 73 9.81 5.87 -3.94
N ARG A 74 9.02 5.51 -4.95
CA ARG A 74 8.44 6.51 -5.85
C ARG A 74 7.13 6.01 -6.39
N LYS A 75 6.36 6.89 -7.03
CA LYS A 75 5.13 6.47 -7.66
C LYS A 75 5.44 5.58 -8.85
N TYR A 76 4.71 4.47 -8.91
CA TYR A 76 4.85 3.55 -10.02
C TYR A 76 4.00 4.06 -11.17
N LYS A 77 4.62 4.20 -12.33
CA LYS A 77 3.91 4.62 -13.53
C LYS A 77 3.70 3.43 -14.41
N TYR A 78 2.47 3.15 -14.74
CA TYR A 78 2.15 2.10 -15.67
C TYR A 78 1.21 2.63 -16.72
N ASP A 79 1.27 2.03 -17.87
CA ASP A 79 0.51 2.47 -19.03
C ASP A 79 -0.73 1.62 -19.11
N LYS A 80 -1.87 2.19 -18.78
CA LYS A 80 -3.13 1.46 -18.80
C LYS A 80 -3.51 1.00 -20.18
N HIS A 81 -3.06 1.71 -21.20
CA HIS A 81 -3.37 1.33 -22.56
C HIS A 81 -2.62 0.09 -23.00
N LYS A 82 -1.46 -0.14 -22.43
CA LYS A 82 -0.69 -1.32 -22.75
C LYS A 82 -1.18 -2.56 -22.04
N ASN A 83 -1.94 -2.38 -21.01
CA ASN A 83 -2.38 -3.49 -20.17
C ASN A 83 -3.78 -3.95 -20.50
N LYS A 84 -4.10 -3.92 -21.72
CA LYS A 84 -5.42 -4.38 -22.11
C LYS A 84 -5.57 -5.83 -22.15
#